data_3d083a7e6e631c787cea37a059ba50c1
#
_entry.id   3d083a7e6e631c787cea37a059ba50c1
#
_cell.length_a   1.000
_cell.length_b   1.000
_cell.length_c   1.000
_cell.angle_alpha   90.00
_cell.angle_beta   90.00
_cell.angle_gamma   90.00
#
_symmetry.space_group_name_H-M   'P 1'
#
loop_
_entity.id
_entity.type
_entity.pdbx_description
1 polymer ?
#
loop_
_entity_poly.entity_id
_entity_poly.type
_entity_poly.pdbx_seq_one_letter_code
_entity_poly.pdbx_strand_id
1 'polypeptide(L)'
;MIEPLKLSIKVSCSVQHAFDAWTAKIDSWWPTDHTVSGSSTAIVILEPMLGGRIFEREPSGLEHEWGEVTVWEPPFRLGYLWHIRRQRDDATDVEIRFVAVSDDETRVEIEHTGWERLGASAQDWRDRNAGGWGSLIPHFVSEAEKEQEWLKEQARNTTRGS
;
A
#
# COMPACT_ATOMS: atom_id res chain seq x y z
N MET A 1 0.05 16.70 21.15
CA MET A 1 0.05 15.33 20.58
C MET A 1 -0.65 15.35 19.22
N ILE A 2 -0.01 14.78 18.22
CA ILE A 2 -0.60 14.72 16.87
C ILE A 2 -1.37 13.40 16.71
N GLU A 3 -2.61 13.52 16.26
CA GLU A 3 -3.50 12.37 16.09
C GLU A 3 -2.99 11.40 15.02
N PRO A 4 -3.09 10.09 15.23
CA PRO A 4 -2.84 9.11 14.17
C PRO A 4 -3.76 9.37 12.98
N LEU A 5 -3.29 9.02 11.77
CA LEU A 5 -4.17 8.93 10.61
C LEU A 5 -4.77 7.52 10.61
N LYS A 6 -6.08 7.44 10.54
CA LYS A 6 -6.80 6.17 10.49
C LYS A 6 -7.75 6.16 9.31
N LEU A 7 -7.65 5.10 8.51
CA LEU A 7 -8.49 4.93 7.32
C LEU A 7 -9.04 3.50 7.33
N SER A 8 -10.25 3.36 6.82
CA SER A 8 -10.88 2.05 6.68
C SER A 8 -11.56 2.00 5.33
N ILE A 9 -11.25 0.98 4.53
CA ILE A 9 -11.81 0.80 3.19
C ILE A 9 -12.27 -0.64 3.02
N LYS A 10 -13.28 -0.84 2.17
CA LYS A 10 -13.74 -2.16 1.76
C LYS A 10 -13.26 -2.44 0.35
N VAL A 11 -12.81 -3.67 0.13
CA VAL A 11 -12.46 -4.14 -1.21
C VAL A 11 -13.18 -5.45 -1.50
N SER A 12 -13.67 -5.60 -2.72
CA SER A 12 -14.42 -6.77 -3.16
C SER A 12 -13.48 -7.86 -3.66
N CYS A 13 -12.75 -8.45 -2.74
CA CYS A 13 -11.84 -9.56 -3.01
C CYS A 13 -11.51 -10.30 -1.70
N SER A 14 -10.87 -11.47 -1.82
CA SER A 14 -10.43 -12.24 -0.66
C SER A 14 -9.33 -11.51 0.12
N VAL A 15 -9.17 -11.85 1.39
CA VAL A 15 -8.11 -11.27 2.24
C VAL A 15 -6.73 -11.57 1.66
N GLN A 16 -6.51 -12.76 1.14
CA GLN A 16 -5.24 -13.13 0.51
C GLN A 16 -4.95 -12.25 -0.69
N HIS A 17 -5.96 -12.02 -1.53
CA HIS A 17 -5.79 -11.21 -2.73
C HIS A 17 -5.53 -9.73 -2.39
N ALA A 18 -6.24 -9.20 -1.38
CA ALA A 18 -6.02 -7.83 -0.92
C ALA A 18 -4.58 -7.65 -0.42
N PHE A 19 -4.08 -8.60 0.36
CA PHE A 19 -2.70 -8.58 0.86
C PHE A 19 -1.69 -8.65 -0.29
N ASP A 20 -1.91 -9.56 -1.24
CA ASP A 20 -1.02 -9.72 -2.40
C ASP A 20 -1.01 -8.47 -3.28
N ALA A 21 -2.17 -7.82 -3.46
CA ALA A 21 -2.25 -6.57 -4.22
C ALA A 21 -1.38 -5.48 -3.59
N TRP A 22 -1.38 -5.36 -2.26
CA TRP A 22 -0.56 -4.36 -1.58
C TRP A 22 0.92 -4.70 -1.61
N THR A 23 1.28 -5.97 -1.60
CA THR A 23 2.68 -6.40 -1.47
C THR A 23 3.29 -6.84 -2.81
N ALA A 24 3.00 -8.03 -3.27
CA ALA A 24 3.60 -8.58 -4.50
C ALA A 24 3.26 -7.78 -5.75
N LYS A 25 2.07 -7.17 -5.78
CA LYS A 25 1.56 -6.43 -6.94
C LYS A 25 1.60 -4.92 -6.78
N ILE A 26 2.37 -4.41 -5.83
CA ILE A 26 2.41 -2.97 -5.53
C ILE A 26 2.79 -2.14 -6.76
N ASP A 27 3.67 -2.62 -7.59
CA ASP A 27 4.10 -1.92 -8.80
C ASP A 27 2.97 -1.76 -9.83
N SER A 28 1.98 -2.65 -9.81
CA SER A 28 0.88 -2.64 -10.76
C SER A 28 -0.08 -1.46 -10.58
N TRP A 29 -0.14 -0.89 -9.38
CA TRP A 29 -1.12 0.17 -9.08
C TRP A 29 -0.51 1.45 -8.50
N TRP A 30 0.74 1.44 -8.09
CA TRP A 30 1.36 2.62 -7.47
C TRP A 30 1.50 3.75 -8.50
N PRO A 31 0.94 4.95 -8.24
CA PRO A 31 1.00 6.04 -9.21
C PRO A 31 2.39 6.63 -9.34
N THR A 32 2.78 7.02 -10.54
CA THR A 32 4.10 7.62 -10.82
C THR A 32 4.30 8.97 -10.15
N ASP A 33 3.23 9.72 -9.89
CA ASP A 33 3.29 11.00 -9.18
C ASP A 33 3.46 10.86 -7.66
N HIS A 34 3.44 9.63 -7.14
CA HIS A 34 3.71 9.30 -5.74
C HIS A 34 5.09 8.69 -5.55
N THR A 35 6.04 9.00 -6.42
CA THR A 35 7.42 8.51 -6.38
C THR A 35 8.39 9.68 -6.13
N VAL A 36 9.65 9.36 -5.86
CA VAL A 36 10.71 10.36 -5.71
C VAL A 36 11.16 10.87 -7.08
N SER A 37 11.37 9.95 -8.05
CA SER A 37 11.87 10.30 -9.37
C SER A 37 10.82 10.90 -10.30
N GLY A 38 9.54 10.55 -10.10
CA GLY A 38 8.47 10.90 -11.04
C GLY A 38 8.56 10.19 -12.38
N SER A 39 9.50 9.25 -12.53
CA SER A 39 9.69 8.52 -13.79
C SER A 39 8.56 7.54 -14.04
N SER A 40 7.95 7.60 -15.23
CA SER A 40 6.89 6.67 -15.63
C SER A 40 7.39 5.23 -15.82
N THR A 41 8.71 5.03 -15.88
CA THR A 41 9.33 3.73 -16.09
C THR A 41 10.06 3.21 -14.85
N ALA A 42 10.00 3.93 -13.73
CA ALA A 42 10.49 3.42 -12.45
C ALA A 42 9.60 2.29 -11.97
N ILE A 43 10.18 1.31 -11.28
CA ILE A 43 9.41 0.22 -10.67
C ILE A 43 9.41 0.38 -9.15
N VAL A 44 8.33 -0.05 -8.53
CA VAL A 44 8.15 -0.04 -7.07
C VAL A 44 8.27 -1.46 -6.55
N ILE A 45 9.11 -1.66 -5.54
CA ILE A 45 9.39 -2.98 -4.99
C ILE A 45 9.15 -2.95 -3.48
N LEU A 46 8.37 -3.93 -2.99
CA LEU A 46 8.24 -4.22 -1.58
C LEU A 46 8.80 -5.64 -1.37
N GLU A 47 9.95 -5.72 -0.70
CA GLU A 47 10.57 -7.03 -0.43
C GLU A 47 9.73 -7.78 0.59
N PRO A 48 9.26 -9.00 0.27
CA PRO A 48 8.21 -9.68 1.04
C PRO A 48 8.75 -10.43 2.25
N MET A 49 9.29 -9.70 3.23
CA MET A 49 9.84 -10.28 4.44
C MET A 49 10.03 -9.20 5.51
N LEU A 50 10.12 -9.63 6.76
CA LEU A 50 10.52 -8.74 7.86
C LEU A 50 11.91 -8.17 7.56
N GLY A 51 12.07 -6.86 7.70
CA GLY A 51 13.32 -6.16 7.35
C GLY A 51 13.47 -5.88 5.87
N GLY A 52 12.52 -6.30 5.03
CA GLY A 52 12.53 -6.01 3.60
C GLY A 52 12.39 -4.53 3.32
N ARG A 53 13.00 -4.06 2.24
CA ARG A 53 12.93 -2.64 1.86
C ARG A 53 11.70 -2.38 0.99
N ILE A 54 11.20 -1.14 1.09
CA ILE A 54 10.23 -0.60 0.13
C ILE A 54 10.97 0.50 -0.61
N PHE A 55 11.06 0.40 -1.93
CA PHE A 55 11.87 1.34 -2.71
C PHE A 55 11.40 1.42 -4.15
N GLU A 56 11.84 2.48 -4.85
CA GLU A 56 11.68 2.60 -6.29
C GLU A 56 13.05 2.44 -6.96
N ARG A 57 13.05 1.87 -8.17
CA ARG A 57 14.24 1.73 -8.99
C ARG A 57 14.00 2.41 -10.32
N GLU A 58 14.85 3.35 -10.68
CA GLU A 58 14.82 4.00 -12.00
C GLU A 58 15.44 3.09 -13.06
N PRO A 59 15.15 3.32 -14.36
CA PRO A 59 15.78 2.55 -15.44
C PRO A 59 17.30 2.57 -15.42
N SER A 60 17.90 3.63 -14.87
CA SER A 60 19.34 3.76 -14.70
C SER A 60 19.92 2.81 -13.64
N GLY A 61 19.06 2.21 -12.82
CA GLY A 61 19.46 1.40 -11.67
C GLY A 61 19.52 2.17 -10.35
N LEU A 62 19.34 3.50 -10.38
CA LEU A 62 19.31 4.31 -9.17
C LEU A 62 18.09 3.94 -8.32
N GLU A 63 18.31 3.69 -7.02
CA GLU A 63 17.26 3.31 -6.08
C GLU A 63 16.98 4.40 -5.07
N HIS A 64 15.71 4.58 -4.73
CA HIS A 64 15.26 5.50 -3.68
C HIS A 64 14.50 4.69 -2.64
N GLU A 65 15.06 4.54 -1.45
CA GLU A 65 14.40 3.81 -0.36
C GLU A 65 13.27 4.64 0.22
N TRP A 66 12.10 4.00 0.40
CA TRP A 66 10.91 4.64 0.98
C TRP A 66 10.60 4.15 2.38
N GLY A 67 10.98 2.93 2.70
CA GLY A 67 10.67 2.34 3.99
C GLY A 67 11.23 0.94 4.18
N GLU A 68 10.87 0.35 5.31
CA GLU A 68 11.32 -0.98 5.71
C GLU A 68 10.19 -1.73 6.39
N VAL A 69 9.99 -3.00 6.04
CA VAL A 69 8.94 -3.84 6.63
C VAL A 69 9.27 -4.15 8.09
N THR A 70 8.36 -3.80 8.98
CA THR A 70 8.48 -4.02 10.44
C THR A 70 7.55 -5.10 10.96
N VAL A 71 6.47 -5.41 10.22
CA VAL A 71 5.53 -6.48 10.53
C VAL A 71 5.20 -7.20 9.25
N TRP A 72 5.38 -8.52 9.24
CA TRP A 72 5.08 -9.38 8.09
C TRP A 72 4.28 -10.58 8.53
N GLU A 73 2.96 -10.49 8.45
CA GLU A 73 2.02 -11.54 8.89
C GLU A 73 0.96 -11.78 7.80
N PRO A 74 1.34 -12.40 6.67
CA PRO A 74 0.39 -12.65 5.58
C PRO A 74 -0.72 -13.62 6.01
N PRO A 75 -1.95 -13.46 5.55
CA PRO A 75 -2.44 -12.33 4.74
C PRO A 75 -3.14 -11.25 5.57
N PHE A 76 -2.88 -11.15 6.86
CA PHE A 76 -3.67 -10.38 7.80
C PHE A 76 -3.06 -9.04 8.22
N ARG A 77 -1.73 -8.92 8.21
CA ARG A 77 -1.11 -7.74 8.79
C ARG A 77 0.22 -7.41 8.12
N LEU A 78 0.40 -6.12 7.79
CA LEU A 78 1.61 -5.56 7.21
C LEU A 78 1.96 -4.29 7.98
N GLY A 79 3.20 -4.16 8.41
CA GLY A 79 3.67 -2.91 9.01
C GLY A 79 4.98 -2.49 8.37
N TYR A 80 5.20 -1.18 8.27
CA TYR A 80 6.47 -0.69 7.74
C TYR A 80 6.77 0.73 8.23
N LEU A 81 8.06 1.04 8.28
CA LEU A 81 8.54 2.40 8.42
C LEU A 81 8.33 3.12 7.09
N TRP A 82 8.00 4.42 7.14
CA TRP A 82 7.72 5.21 5.95
C TRP A 82 8.47 6.53 5.99
N HIS A 83 9.32 6.76 4.98
CA HIS A 83 10.11 7.99 4.90
C HIS A 83 10.32 8.47 3.45
N ILE A 84 9.35 8.22 2.58
CA ILE A 84 9.43 8.70 1.19
C ILE A 84 9.75 10.19 1.15
N ARG A 85 10.76 10.58 0.37
CA ARG A 85 11.27 11.96 0.26
C ARG A 85 11.82 12.52 1.58
N ARG A 86 12.13 11.65 2.55
CA ARG A 86 12.69 12.02 3.85
C ARG A 86 13.84 11.09 4.20
N GLN A 87 14.47 11.30 5.33
CA GLN A 87 15.52 10.44 5.84
C GLN A 87 14.93 9.32 6.70
N ARG A 88 15.63 8.21 6.78
CA ARG A 88 15.20 7.07 7.60
C ARG A 88 14.98 7.47 9.06
N ASP A 89 15.80 8.39 9.59
CA ASP A 89 15.70 8.86 10.98
C ASP A 89 14.38 9.58 11.25
N ASP A 90 13.71 10.07 10.20
CA ASP A 90 12.44 10.77 10.27
C ASP A 90 11.26 9.84 9.94
N ALA A 91 11.49 8.53 9.87
CA ALA A 91 10.46 7.59 9.47
C ALA A 91 9.26 7.60 10.41
N THR A 92 8.08 7.49 9.81
CA THR A 92 6.83 7.27 10.53
C THR A 92 6.45 5.79 10.44
N ASP A 93 5.41 5.37 11.17
CA ASP A 93 4.98 3.98 11.19
C ASP A 93 3.65 3.82 10.47
N VAL A 94 3.57 2.86 9.58
CA VAL A 94 2.32 2.47 8.92
C VAL A 94 2.00 1.03 9.32
N GLU A 95 0.76 0.79 9.74
CA GLU A 95 0.24 -0.55 9.98
C GLU A 95 -1.03 -0.73 9.16
N ILE A 96 -1.11 -1.85 8.46
CA ILE A 96 -2.26 -2.18 7.63
C ILE A 96 -2.77 -3.56 8.07
N ARG A 97 -4.06 -3.61 8.41
CA ARG A 97 -4.75 -4.84 8.78
C ARG A 97 -5.75 -5.21 7.70
N PHE A 98 -5.70 -6.46 7.30
CA PHE A 98 -6.59 -7.01 6.28
C PHE A 98 -7.56 -7.96 6.98
N VAL A 99 -8.81 -7.54 7.09
CA VAL A 99 -9.84 -8.25 7.87
C VAL A 99 -10.84 -8.89 6.91
N ALA A 100 -10.88 -10.22 6.88
CA ALA A 100 -11.85 -10.93 6.04
C ALA A 100 -13.26 -10.69 6.57
N VAL A 101 -14.12 -10.11 5.74
CA VAL A 101 -15.55 -9.93 6.03
C VAL A 101 -16.30 -11.17 5.51
N SER A 102 -15.89 -11.66 4.33
CA SER A 102 -16.38 -12.88 3.71
C SER A 102 -15.28 -13.40 2.77
N ASP A 103 -15.56 -14.46 2.04
CA ASP A 103 -14.60 -15.03 1.08
C ASP A 103 -14.26 -14.06 -0.06
N ASP A 104 -15.12 -13.09 -0.34
CA ASP A 104 -14.98 -12.16 -1.44
C ASP A 104 -15.08 -10.68 -1.02
N GLU A 105 -14.97 -10.39 0.28
CA GLU A 105 -14.93 -9.02 0.78
C GLU A 105 -13.93 -8.90 1.92
N THR A 106 -13.11 -7.85 1.88
CA THR A 106 -12.08 -7.57 2.88
C THR A 106 -12.19 -6.12 3.32
N ARG A 107 -12.06 -5.89 4.62
CA ARG A 107 -11.90 -4.54 5.17
C ARG A 107 -10.41 -4.32 5.38
N VAL A 108 -9.89 -3.23 4.83
CA VAL A 108 -8.49 -2.84 4.97
C VAL A 108 -8.43 -1.64 5.91
N GLU A 109 -7.76 -1.79 7.04
CA GLU A 109 -7.63 -0.76 8.06
C GLU A 109 -6.19 -0.26 8.08
N ILE A 110 -6.00 1.04 7.89
CA ILE A 110 -4.68 1.68 7.85
C ILE A 110 -4.55 2.60 9.05
N GLU A 111 -3.43 2.48 9.77
CA GLU A 111 -3.07 3.40 10.85
C GLU A 111 -1.65 3.92 10.61
N HIS A 112 -1.50 5.24 10.54
CA HIS A 112 -0.23 5.90 10.29
C HIS A 112 0.09 6.80 11.48
N THR A 113 1.19 6.49 12.17
CA THR A 113 1.58 7.12 13.44
C THR A 113 3.05 7.55 13.42
N GLY A 114 3.53 8.09 14.56
CA GLY A 114 4.94 8.48 14.68
C GLY A 114 5.22 9.89 14.20
N TRP A 115 4.20 10.70 14.02
CA TRP A 115 4.32 12.08 13.49
C TRP A 115 5.18 12.97 14.38
N GLU A 116 5.19 12.74 15.68
CA GLU A 116 5.97 13.51 16.66
C GLU A 116 7.48 13.47 16.39
N ARG A 117 7.96 12.45 15.69
CA ARG A 117 9.39 12.34 15.30
C ARG A 117 9.81 13.43 14.32
N LEU A 118 8.86 14.07 13.67
CA LEU A 118 9.10 15.12 12.68
C LEU A 118 9.18 16.51 13.30
N GLY A 119 9.02 16.61 14.63
CA GLY A 119 9.16 17.86 15.36
C GLY A 119 8.18 18.94 14.89
N ALA A 120 8.69 20.14 14.63
CA ALA A 120 7.85 21.28 14.25
C ALA A 120 7.09 21.11 12.95
N SER A 121 7.57 20.25 12.04
CA SER A 121 6.90 20.00 10.74
C SER A 121 5.93 18.82 10.77
N ALA A 122 5.72 18.23 11.94
CA ALA A 122 4.90 17.02 12.08
C ALA A 122 3.47 17.16 11.53
N GLN A 123 2.79 18.26 11.87
CA GLN A 123 1.42 18.48 11.41
C GLN A 123 1.35 18.64 9.88
N ASP A 124 2.31 19.35 9.29
CA ASP A 124 2.37 19.54 7.83
C ASP A 124 2.58 18.20 7.12
N TRP A 125 3.47 17.35 7.62
CA TRP A 125 3.70 16.04 7.04
C TRP A 125 2.49 15.13 7.18
N ARG A 126 1.82 15.18 8.34
CA ARG A 126 0.58 14.41 8.55
C ARG A 126 -0.47 14.83 7.53
N ASP A 127 -0.67 16.13 7.34
CA ASP A 127 -1.67 16.64 6.39
C ASP A 127 -1.35 16.26 4.95
N ARG A 128 -0.08 16.31 4.57
CA ARG A 128 0.38 15.86 3.24
C ARG A 128 0.12 14.38 3.02
N ASN A 129 0.40 13.57 4.03
CA ASN A 129 0.17 12.13 3.94
C ASN A 129 -1.32 11.80 3.92
N ALA A 130 -2.15 12.56 4.64
CA ALA A 130 -3.61 12.40 4.56
C ALA A 130 -4.10 12.60 3.12
N GLY A 131 -3.64 13.64 2.44
CA GLY A 131 -3.93 13.88 1.04
C GLY A 131 -3.37 12.80 0.13
N GLY A 132 -2.14 12.35 0.40
CA GLY A 132 -1.48 11.27 -0.33
C GLY A 132 -2.26 9.96 -0.24
N TRP A 133 -2.70 9.57 0.95
CA TRP A 133 -3.52 8.37 1.13
C TRP A 133 -4.82 8.47 0.34
N GLY A 134 -5.49 9.63 0.37
CA GLY A 134 -6.73 9.85 -0.36
C GLY A 134 -6.58 9.67 -1.87
N SER A 135 -5.43 10.07 -2.42
CA SER A 135 -5.12 9.90 -3.85
C SER A 135 -4.67 8.48 -4.18
N LEU A 136 -4.02 7.80 -3.25
CA LEU A 136 -3.41 6.49 -3.45
C LEU A 136 -4.42 5.34 -3.38
N ILE A 137 -5.31 5.38 -2.41
CA ILE A 137 -6.26 4.30 -2.11
C ILE A 137 -7.10 3.86 -3.30
N PRO A 138 -7.69 4.76 -4.14
CA PRO A 138 -8.46 4.33 -5.30
C PRO A 138 -7.68 3.44 -6.27
N HIS A 139 -6.39 3.65 -6.41
CA HIS A 139 -5.53 2.83 -7.28
C HIS A 139 -5.37 1.42 -6.70
N PHE A 140 -5.17 1.32 -5.40
CA PHE A 140 -5.12 0.03 -4.71
C PHE A 140 -6.45 -0.73 -4.85
N VAL A 141 -7.58 -0.05 -4.58
CA VAL A 141 -8.91 -0.66 -4.68
C VAL A 141 -9.14 -1.21 -6.09
N SER A 142 -8.80 -0.43 -7.11
CA SER A 142 -8.93 -0.85 -8.50
C SER A 142 -8.14 -2.13 -8.79
N GLU A 143 -6.89 -2.21 -8.33
CA GLU A 143 -6.06 -3.40 -8.52
C GLU A 143 -6.60 -4.60 -7.74
N ALA A 144 -6.98 -4.39 -6.48
CA ALA A 144 -7.49 -5.45 -5.62
C ALA A 144 -8.77 -6.08 -6.17
N GLU A 145 -9.61 -5.29 -6.83
CA GLU A 145 -10.90 -5.76 -7.34
C GLU A 145 -10.84 -6.35 -8.75
N LYS A 146 -9.74 -6.18 -9.48
CA LYS A 146 -9.57 -6.69 -10.85
C LYS A 146 -9.73 -8.21 -10.94
N GLU A 147 -9.07 -8.95 -10.05
CA GLU A 147 -9.12 -10.41 -10.08
C GLU A 147 -10.53 -10.92 -9.80
N GLN A 148 -11.24 -10.28 -8.88
CA GLN A 148 -12.61 -10.66 -8.56
C GLN A 148 -13.53 -10.46 -9.76
N GLU A 149 -13.39 -9.37 -10.49
CA GLU A 149 -14.14 -9.12 -11.71
C GLU A 149 -13.80 -10.14 -12.81
N TRP A 150 -12.53 -10.43 -12.97
CA TRP A 150 -12.06 -11.43 -13.94
C TRP A 150 -12.67 -12.81 -13.63
N LEU A 151 -12.67 -13.24 -12.37
CA LEU A 151 -13.25 -14.50 -11.94
C LEU A 151 -14.76 -14.55 -12.23
N LYS A 152 -15.47 -13.45 -11.96
CA LYS A 152 -16.91 -13.34 -12.27
C LYS A 152 -17.17 -13.46 -13.77
N GLU A 153 -16.34 -12.85 -14.60
CA GLU A 153 -16.46 -12.92 -16.05
C GLU A 153 -16.20 -14.33 -16.55
N GLN A 154 -15.18 -15.04 -16.03
CA GLN A 154 -14.90 -16.42 -16.38
C GLN A 154 -16.08 -17.35 -16.02
N ALA A 155 -16.67 -17.16 -14.86
CA ALA A 155 -17.83 -17.92 -14.44
C ALA A 155 -19.03 -17.72 -15.38
N ARG A 156 -19.30 -16.48 -15.82
CA ARG A 156 -20.35 -16.17 -16.80
C ARG A 156 -20.10 -16.84 -18.14
N ASN A 157 -18.85 -16.79 -18.61
CA ASN A 157 -18.48 -17.40 -19.89
C ASN A 157 -18.61 -18.93 -19.87
N THR A 158 -18.24 -19.56 -18.76
CA THR A 158 -18.40 -21.01 -18.58
C THR A 158 -19.88 -21.43 -18.61
N THR A 159 -20.74 -20.64 -17.98
CA THR A 159 -22.21 -20.91 -17.97
C THR A 159 -22.82 -20.76 -19.36
N ARG A 160 -22.31 -19.86 -20.20
CA ARG A 160 -22.79 -19.63 -21.56
C ARG A 160 -22.35 -20.72 -22.55
N GLY A 161 -21.27 -21.42 -22.26
CA GLY A 161 -20.70 -22.43 -23.14
C GLY A 161 -21.28 -23.84 -22.99
N SER A 162 -22.28 -24.02 -22.12
CA SER A 162 -22.90 -25.34 -21.88
C SER A 162 -24.23 -25.53 -22.60
#